data_1cc7fa3bf1b65ee55a7777ac48f178e7
#
_entry.id   1cc7fa3bf1b65ee55a7777ac48f178e7
#
_cell.length_a   1.000
_cell.length_b   1.000
_cell.length_c   1.000
_cell.angle_alpha   90.00
_cell.angle_beta   90.00
_cell.angle_gamma   90.00
#
_symmetry.space_group_name_H-M   'P 1'
#
loop_
_entity.id
_entity.type
_entity.pdbx_description
1 polymer ?
#
loop_
_entity_poly.entity_id
_entity_poly.type
_entity_poly.pdbx_seq_one_letter_code
_entity_poly.pdbx_strand_id
1 'polypeptide(L)'
;MNHNPLISLIIPCYNAEQTLEKCLSSVVTQSYSNLEIIIIDDGSTDGSPKIYENFQNQDKRIKIFKQDNSGVSKTRNKGVKEATGAYICFVDSDDWVEPDYCSELYYLLLRENADIAIIEASYEDENGTVVFNKPISEEKVIDGKRALALLLEDNVIQSHPWGKLYKVSFLKNVRFPENLKCFEDYSTLFKVFDKAVKVVKSNKKLYHYIQHEDSLSHDLSPKTAYYFYLAIMEVLKFWESTKPLGNGGKIKKNIIRKLLMVLKRILRNTRKEEMFTEKENIRQSFKSLLTYPVKDIGVEYYFLIRLYYYYPDLYTKLISR
;
A
#
# COMPACT_ATOMS: atom_id res chain seq x y z
N MET A 1 -26.67 -16.71 16.50
CA MET A 1 -25.97 -15.75 17.39
C MET A 1 -25.26 -14.77 16.50
N ASN A 2 -25.68 -13.50 16.53
CA ASN A 2 -24.95 -12.45 15.81
C ASN A 2 -23.61 -12.21 16.52
N HIS A 3 -22.60 -12.94 16.15
CA HIS A 3 -21.25 -12.62 16.56
C HIS A 3 -20.77 -11.43 15.74
N ASN A 4 -20.78 -10.24 16.33
CA ASN A 4 -20.02 -9.09 15.83
C ASN A 4 -18.60 -9.22 16.39
N PRO A 5 -17.63 -9.80 15.68
CA PRO A 5 -16.27 -9.95 16.19
C PRO A 5 -15.60 -8.58 16.35
N LEU A 6 -14.65 -8.49 17.27
CA LEU A 6 -13.87 -7.28 17.45
C LEU A 6 -13.05 -6.97 16.18
N ILE A 7 -13.15 -5.75 15.68
CA ILE A 7 -12.32 -5.22 14.61
C ILE A 7 -11.33 -4.21 15.22
N SER A 8 -10.04 -4.38 14.94
CA SER A 8 -9.00 -3.42 15.28
C SER A 8 -8.83 -2.44 14.13
N LEU A 9 -9.18 -1.18 14.35
CA LEU A 9 -8.96 -0.10 13.42
C LEU A 9 -7.67 0.63 13.82
N ILE A 10 -6.65 0.56 12.95
CA ILE A 10 -5.31 1.08 13.23
C ILE A 10 -5.12 2.41 12.49
N ILE A 11 -4.70 3.43 13.24
CA ILE A 11 -4.43 4.79 12.76
C ILE A 11 -2.97 5.13 13.04
N PRO A 12 -2.07 5.05 12.03
CA PRO A 12 -0.74 5.65 12.13
C PRO A 12 -0.87 7.17 12.21
N CYS A 13 -0.21 7.81 13.16
CA CYS A 13 -0.29 9.25 13.36
C CYS A 13 1.12 9.85 13.51
N TYR A 14 1.41 10.90 12.73
CA TYR A 14 2.60 11.72 12.87
C TYR A 14 2.33 13.12 12.35
N ASN A 15 2.37 14.13 13.23
CA ASN A 15 2.15 15.54 12.91
C ASN A 15 0.90 15.76 12.05
N ALA A 16 -0.25 15.26 12.51
CA ALA A 16 -1.53 15.30 11.81
C ALA A 16 -2.52 16.29 12.41
N GLU A 17 -2.07 17.32 13.12
CA GLU A 17 -2.91 18.28 13.85
C GLU A 17 -4.07 18.83 13.03
N GLN A 18 -3.87 19.04 11.70
CA GLN A 18 -4.88 19.68 10.84
C GLN A 18 -5.97 18.71 10.36
N THR A 19 -5.71 17.41 10.34
CA THR A 19 -6.58 16.41 9.72
C THR A 19 -7.15 15.40 10.72
N LEU A 20 -6.42 15.17 11.84
CA LEU A 20 -6.70 14.11 12.80
C LEU A 20 -8.09 14.22 13.45
N GLU A 21 -8.60 15.43 13.69
CA GLU A 21 -9.92 15.63 14.28
C GLU A 21 -11.03 15.09 13.37
N LYS A 22 -10.94 15.35 12.04
CA LYS A 22 -11.87 14.81 11.04
C LYS A 22 -11.76 13.30 10.95
N CYS A 23 -10.55 12.77 10.92
CA CYS A 23 -10.28 11.34 10.91
C CYS A 23 -10.94 10.66 12.11
N LEU A 24 -10.62 11.09 13.34
CA LEU A 24 -11.15 10.49 14.56
C LEU A 24 -12.66 10.64 14.69
N SER A 25 -13.23 11.78 14.33
CA SER A 25 -14.68 11.98 14.30
C SER A 25 -15.39 10.96 13.41
N SER A 26 -14.82 10.65 12.25
CA SER A 26 -15.37 9.66 11.32
C SER A 26 -15.28 8.22 11.85
N VAL A 27 -14.24 7.93 12.62
CA VAL A 27 -13.98 6.60 13.17
C VAL A 27 -14.82 6.32 14.43
N VAL A 28 -14.99 7.29 15.31
CA VAL A 28 -15.80 7.09 16.53
C VAL A 28 -17.31 6.98 16.23
N THR A 29 -17.75 7.52 15.09
CA THR A 29 -19.16 7.48 14.63
C THR A 29 -19.50 6.25 13.78
N GLN A 30 -18.63 5.27 13.69
CA GLN A 30 -18.89 4.05 12.92
C GLN A 30 -20.11 3.28 13.41
N SER A 31 -20.96 2.83 12.49
CA SER A 31 -22.16 2.03 12.78
C SER A 31 -21.84 0.63 13.34
N TYR A 32 -20.64 0.11 13.05
CA TYR A 32 -20.12 -1.11 13.66
C TYR A 32 -19.60 -0.83 15.06
N SER A 33 -20.27 -1.33 16.10
CA SER A 33 -20.01 -0.93 17.49
C SER A 33 -18.81 -1.66 18.14
N ASN A 34 -18.53 -2.92 17.76
CA ASN A 34 -17.48 -3.72 18.40
C ASN A 34 -16.10 -3.45 17.78
N LEU A 35 -15.60 -2.23 18.04
CA LEU A 35 -14.30 -1.74 17.55
C LEU A 35 -13.33 -1.52 18.71
N GLU A 36 -12.06 -1.72 18.48
CA GLU A 36 -10.97 -1.05 19.15
C GLU A 36 -10.27 -0.13 18.15
N ILE A 37 -10.02 1.10 18.54
CA ILE A 37 -9.38 2.14 17.74
C ILE A 37 -7.96 2.32 18.28
N ILE A 38 -6.97 1.91 17.51
CA ILE A 38 -5.57 1.87 17.90
C ILE A 38 -4.83 3.00 17.21
N ILE A 39 -4.50 4.04 17.96
CA ILE A 39 -3.70 5.17 17.48
C ILE A 39 -2.24 4.89 17.84
N ILE A 40 -1.37 4.87 16.84
CA ILE A 40 0.07 4.79 17.04
C ILE A 40 0.69 6.14 16.69
N ASP A 41 1.06 6.89 17.70
CA ASP A 41 1.77 8.16 17.54
C ASP A 41 3.26 7.93 17.34
N ASP A 42 3.75 8.31 16.18
CA ASP A 42 5.16 8.14 15.76
C ASP A 42 6.00 9.38 16.16
N GLY A 43 5.80 9.88 17.37
CA GLY A 43 6.58 10.99 17.94
C GLY A 43 6.15 12.35 17.39
N SER A 44 4.84 12.62 17.36
CA SER A 44 4.31 13.92 16.96
C SER A 44 4.78 15.04 17.89
N THR A 45 5.10 16.20 17.30
CA THR A 45 5.57 17.40 17.98
C THR A 45 4.62 18.58 17.85
N ASP A 46 3.51 18.40 17.13
CA ASP A 46 2.43 19.36 16.89
C ASP A 46 1.27 19.18 17.90
N GLY A 47 0.08 19.69 17.61
CA GLY A 47 -1.13 19.55 18.40
C GLY A 47 -1.80 18.18 18.39
N SER A 48 -1.33 17.22 17.60
CA SER A 48 -1.93 15.88 17.49
C SER A 48 -2.13 15.17 18.83
N PRO A 49 -1.17 15.20 19.78
CA PRO A 49 -1.35 14.59 21.10
C PRO A 49 -2.58 15.10 21.86
N LYS A 50 -2.84 16.39 21.82
CA LYS A 50 -3.99 17.00 22.48
C LYS A 50 -5.32 16.54 21.86
N ILE A 51 -5.34 16.39 20.55
CA ILE A 51 -6.54 15.95 19.82
C ILE A 51 -6.89 14.51 20.19
N TYR A 52 -5.97 13.55 20.01
CA TYR A 52 -6.31 12.15 20.28
C TYR A 52 -6.56 11.86 21.77
N GLU A 53 -5.93 12.59 22.71
CA GLU A 53 -6.20 12.47 24.14
C GLU A 53 -7.62 12.96 24.48
N ASN A 54 -8.11 14.03 23.86
CA ASN A 54 -9.48 14.50 24.00
C ASN A 54 -10.49 13.43 23.53
N PHE A 55 -10.24 12.79 22.37
CA PHE A 55 -11.10 11.71 21.87
C PHE A 55 -11.07 10.48 22.78
N GLN A 56 -9.90 10.09 23.30
CA GLN A 56 -9.77 8.97 24.24
C GLN A 56 -10.56 9.18 25.53
N ASN A 57 -10.62 10.41 26.01
CA ASN A 57 -11.42 10.75 27.22
C ASN A 57 -12.91 10.55 26.97
N GLN A 58 -13.39 10.70 25.73
CA GLN A 58 -14.80 10.60 25.35
C GLN A 58 -15.19 9.19 24.88
N ASP A 59 -14.25 8.43 24.28
CA ASP A 59 -14.50 7.10 23.71
C ASP A 59 -13.49 6.07 24.23
N LYS A 60 -13.96 5.14 25.07
CA LYS A 60 -13.13 4.10 25.70
C LYS A 60 -12.61 3.03 24.73
N ARG A 61 -13.09 3.01 23.49
CA ARG A 61 -12.57 2.12 22.44
C ARG A 61 -11.20 2.57 21.94
N ILE A 62 -10.79 3.83 22.20
CA ILE A 62 -9.52 4.40 21.75
C ILE A 62 -8.38 3.96 22.67
N LYS A 63 -7.35 3.39 22.08
CA LYS A 63 -6.08 3.00 22.70
C LYS A 63 -4.96 3.77 22.01
N ILE A 64 -4.13 4.45 22.79
CA ILE A 64 -3.02 5.27 22.27
C ILE A 64 -1.70 4.61 22.66
N PHE A 65 -0.82 4.48 21.68
CA PHE A 65 0.56 4.00 21.87
C PHE A 65 1.52 5.00 21.23
N LYS A 66 2.47 5.51 22.03
CA LYS A 66 3.48 6.46 21.57
C LYS A 66 4.82 5.75 21.30
N GLN A 67 5.59 6.28 20.38
CA GLN A 67 6.96 5.86 20.09
C GLN A 67 7.77 7.04 19.57
N ASP A 68 9.10 6.90 19.58
CA ASP A 68 9.97 7.84 18.87
C ASP A 68 9.78 7.70 17.36
N ASN A 69 9.89 8.82 16.63
CA ASN A 69 9.71 8.82 15.18
C ASN A 69 10.58 7.77 14.50
N SER A 70 9.94 6.81 13.90
CA SER A 70 10.57 5.62 13.31
C SER A 70 10.00 5.26 11.94
N GLY A 71 9.03 6.02 11.46
CA GLY A 71 8.39 5.89 10.15
C GLY A 71 7.16 4.98 10.14
N VAL A 72 6.35 5.14 9.10
CA VAL A 72 5.03 4.53 8.94
C VAL A 72 5.05 3.00 8.99
N SER A 73 6.11 2.35 8.48
CA SER A 73 6.27 0.89 8.55
C SER A 73 6.28 0.37 9.97
N LYS A 74 7.13 0.98 10.84
CA LYS A 74 7.25 0.58 12.24
C LYS A 74 5.97 0.89 13.02
N THR A 75 5.35 2.00 12.68
CA THR A 75 4.05 2.44 13.22
C THR A 75 2.96 1.43 12.90
N ARG A 76 2.81 1.01 11.64
CA ARG A 76 1.85 -0.03 11.25
C ARG A 76 2.19 -1.39 11.87
N ASN A 77 3.46 -1.78 11.93
CA ASN A 77 3.90 -3.02 12.59
C ASN A 77 3.51 -3.04 14.08
N LYS A 78 3.69 -1.92 14.79
CA LYS A 78 3.27 -1.78 16.18
C LYS A 78 1.76 -1.88 16.30
N GLY A 79 0.99 -1.19 15.46
CA GLY A 79 -0.48 -1.28 15.43
C GLY A 79 -0.97 -2.72 15.25
N VAL A 80 -0.40 -3.47 14.29
CA VAL A 80 -0.72 -4.90 14.09
C VAL A 80 -0.36 -5.75 15.32
N LYS A 81 0.74 -5.45 16.01
CA LYS A 81 1.14 -6.16 17.23
C LYS A 81 0.15 -5.93 18.38
N GLU A 82 -0.29 -4.69 18.57
CA GLU A 82 -1.22 -4.29 19.64
C GLU A 82 -2.68 -4.67 19.35
N ALA A 83 -3.01 -5.02 18.10
CA ALA A 83 -4.35 -5.44 17.71
C ALA A 83 -4.77 -6.74 18.38
N THR A 84 -5.96 -6.71 19.00
CA THR A 84 -6.58 -7.87 19.70
C THR A 84 -7.82 -8.39 18.97
N GLY A 85 -8.33 -7.66 17.97
CA GLY A 85 -9.49 -8.03 17.16
C GLY A 85 -9.25 -9.25 16.27
N ALA A 86 -10.34 -9.87 15.85
CA ALA A 86 -10.30 -10.96 14.86
C ALA A 86 -9.93 -10.45 13.45
N TYR A 87 -10.20 -9.17 13.21
CA TYR A 87 -9.94 -8.48 11.94
C TYR A 87 -9.20 -7.17 12.19
N ILE A 88 -8.48 -6.74 11.16
CA ILE A 88 -7.76 -5.45 11.15
C ILE A 88 -8.18 -4.66 9.92
N CYS A 89 -8.41 -3.35 10.10
CA CYS A 89 -8.43 -2.36 9.02
C CYS A 89 -7.52 -1.18 9.38
N PHE A 90 -7.12 -0.41 8.37
CA PHE A 90 -6.29 0.78 8.53
C PHE A 90 -7.06 2.02 8.05
N VAL A 91 -6.84 3.13 8.72
CA VAL A 91 -7.24 4.47 8.28
C VAL A 91 -6.05 5.38 8.50
N ASP A 92 -5.60 6.08 7.48
CA ASP A 92 -4.50 7.04 7.62
C ASP A 92 -5.02 8.32 8.30
N SER A 93 -4.18 8.99 9.07
CA SER A 93 -4.60 10.12 9.96
C SER A 93 -4.99 11.39 9.21
N ASP A 94 -4.72 11.45 7.91
CA ASP A 94 -5.08 12.52 6.98
C ASP A 94 -6.35 12.23 6.18
N ASP A 95 -6.91 11.03 6.33
CA ASP A 95 -8.11 10.56 5.63
C ASP A 95 -9.34 10.47 6.56
N TRP A 96 -10.51 10.19 5.99
CA TRP A 96 -11.72 9.95 6.74
C TRP A 96 -12.60 8.88 6.09
N VAL A 97 -13.58 8.34 6.84
CA VAL A 97 -14.41 7.23 6.39
C VAL A 97 -15.88 7.48 6.64
N GLU A 98 -16.75 6.94 5.78
CA GLU A 98 -18.20 6.98 5.97
C GLU A 98 -18.63 6.16 7.20
N PRO A 99 -19.78 6.46 7.82
CA PRO A 99 -20.26 5.75 9.02
C PRO A 99 -20.40 4.23 8.82
N ASP A 100 -20.65 3.77 7.61
CA ASP A 100 -20.84 2.35 7.30
C ASP A 100 -19.56 1.64 6.82
N TYR A 101 -18.39 2.27 6.92
CA TYR A 101 -17.12 1.70 6.44
C TYR A 101 -16.81 0.32 7.03
N CYS A 102 -16.78 0.21 8.36
CA CYS A 102 -16.47 -1.06 9.03
C CYS A 102 -17.60 -2.08 8.88
N SER A 103 -18.85 -1.65 8.97
CA SER A 103 -20.00 -2.56 8.85
C SER A 103 -20.13 -3.15 7.46
N GLU A 104 -19.92 -2.37 6.41
CA GLU A 104 -19.94 -2.86 5.02
C GLU A 104 -18.81 -3.84 4.75
N LEU A 105 -17.57 -3.50 5.14
CA LEU A 105 -16.42 -4.40 4.99
C LEU A 105 -16.66 -5.74 5.68
N TYR A 106 -17.19 -5.73 6.91
CA TYR A 106 -17.49 -6.95 7.63
C TYR A 106 -18.67 -7.73 7.02
N TYR A 107 -19.73 -7.02 6.60
CA TYR A 107 -20.87 -7.63 5.91
C TYR A 107 -20.44 -8.38 4.65
N LEU A 108 -19.57 -7.78 3.84
CA LEU A 108 -19.02 -8.40 2.64
C LEU A 108 -18.22 -9.66 2.95
N LEU A 109 -17.35 -9.63 3.98
CA LEU A 109 -16.60 -10.81 4.40
C LEU A 109 -17.53 -11.96 4.81
N LEU A 110 -18.56 -11.64 5.59
CA LEU A 110 -19.50 -12.64 6.09
C LEU A 110 -20.36 -13.22 4.97
N ARG A 111 -20.98 -12.35 4.15
CA ARG A 111 -21.88 -12.72 3.06
C ARG A 111 -21.20 -13.65 2.05
N GLU A 112 -19.96 -13.32 1.68
CA GLU A 112 -19.21 -14.05 0.67
C GLU A 112 -18.32 -15.16 1.25
N ASN A 113 -18.23 -15.29 2.57
CA ASN A 113 -17.25 -16.14 3.25
C ASN A 113 -15.82 -15.87 2.69
N ALA A 114 -15.45 -14.59 2.64
CA ALA A 114 -14.19 -14.13 2.07
C ALA A 114 -13.10 -13.97 3.15
N ASP A 115 -11.86 -13.84 2.72
CA ASP A 115 -10.71 -13.67 3.59
C ASP A 115 -10.29 -12.19 3.71
N ILE A 116 -10.54 -11.43 2.64
CA ILE A 116 -10.28 -10.00 2.54
C ILE A 116 -11.49 -9.34 1.89
N ALA A 117 -12.00 -8.26 2.48
CA ALA A 117 -12.97 -7.37 1.85
C ALA A 117 -12.29 -6.05 1.45
N ILE A 118 -12.72 -5.49 0.33
CA ILE A 118 -12.19 -4.25 -0.23
C ILE A 118 -13.36 -3.34 -0.59
N ILE A 119 -13.26 -2.06 -0.27
CA ILE A 119 -14.14 -1.00 -0.75
C ILE A 119 -13.38 -0.05 -1.68
N GLU A 120 -14.12 0.74 -2.45
CA GLU A 120 -13.56 1.82 -3.26
C GLU A 120 -13.31 3.07 -2.40
N ALA A 121 -12.44 3.95 -2.90
CA ALA A 121 -12.20 5.25 -2.32
C ALA A 121 -12.70 6.38 -3.22
N SER A 122 -13.10 7.49 -2.58
CA SER A 122 -13.17 8.81 -3.18
C SER A 122 -11.79 9.46 -3.07
N TYR A 123 -11.33 10.10 -4.13
CA TYR A 123 -10.06 10.83 -4.16
C TYR A 123 -10.39 12.32 -4.18
N GLU A 124 -10.06 13.02 -3.11
CA GLU A 124 -10.49 14.39 -2.86
C GLU A 124 -9.28 15.30 -2.60
N ASP A 125 -9.42 16.58 -2.90
CA ASP A 125 -8.50 17.61 -2.42
C ASP A 125 -8.83 18.01 -0.96
N GLU A 126 -8.04 18.88 -0.38
CA GLU A 126 -8.22 19.38 0.99
C GLU A 126 -9.57 20.12 1.20
N ASN A 127 -10.20 20.60 0.12
CA ASN A 127 -11.49 21.25 0.14
C ASN A 127 -12.66 20.26 0.00
N GLY A 128 -12.38 18.96 -0.15
CA GLY A 128 -13.37 17.91 -0.37
C GLY A 128 -13.86 17.83 -1.83
N THR A 129 -13.15 18.45 -2.77
CA THR A 129 -13.49 18.34 -4.19
C THR A 129 -12.93 17.04 -4.75
N VAL A 130 -13.74 16.24 -5.43
CA VAL A 130 -13.29 15.00 -6.08
C VAL A 130 -12.34 15.34 -7.23
N VAL A 131 -11.05 15.03 -7.04
CA VAL A 131 -9.99 15.31 -8.04
C VAL A 131 -9.79 14.18 -9.04
N PHE A 132 -10.16 12.96 -8.64
CA PHE A 132 -10.09 11.81 -9.53
C PHE A 132 -11.32 10.91 -9.36
N ASN A 133 -12.07 10.74 -10.43
CA ASN A 133 -13.23 9.86 -10.44
C ASN A 133 -12.89 8.55 -11.15
N LYS A 134 -12.46 7.56 -10.37
CA LYS A 134 -12.27 6.21 -10.90
C LYS A 134 -13.61 5.63 -11.31
N PRO A 135 -13.72 5.02 -12.51
CA PRO A 135 -14.96 4.34 -12.89
C PRO A 135 -15.40 3.38 -11.80
N ILE A 136 -16.68 3.42 -11.43
CA ILE A 136 -17.25 2.50 -10.44
C ILE A 136 -17.12 1.09 -11.01
N SER A 137 -16.35 0.25 -10.33
CA SER A 137 -16.28 -1.17 -10.68
C SER A 137 -17.52 -1.88 -10.15
N GLU A 138 -17.97 -2.93 -10.82
CA GLU A 138 -18.98 -3.81 -10.23
C GLU A 138 -18.45 -4.49 -8.97
N GLU A 139 -19.36 -4.82 -8.04
CA GLU A 139 -19.02 -5.70 -6.92
C GLU A 139 -18.58 -7.06 -7.46
N LYS A 140 -17.47 -7.58 -6.96
CA LYS A 140 -16.90 -8.84 -7.47
C LYS A 140 -16.36 -9.71 -6.33
N VAL A 141 -16.68 -10.99 -6.44
CA VAL A 141 -15.98 -12.04 -5.71
C VAL A 141 -14.82 -12.52 -6.58
N ILE A 142 -13.63 -12.56 -6.03
CA ILE A 142 -12.39 -12.78 -6.75
C ILE A 142 -11.65 -13.94 -6.08
N ASP A 143 -11.23 -14.93 -6.86
CA ASP A 143 -10.32 -15.98 -6.40
C ASP A 143 -9.02 -15.36 -5.86
N GLY A 144 -8.48 -15.91 -4.76
CA GLY A 144 -7.33 -15.33 -4.08
C GLY A 144 -6.10 -15.20 -4.97
N LYS A 145 -5.82 -16.19 -5.82
CA LYS A 145 -4.69 -16.13 -6.78
C LYS A 145 -4.91 -15.04 -7.82
N ARG A 146 -6.15 -14.87 -8.28
CA ARG A 146 -6.49 -13.80 -9.21
C ARG A 146 -6.41 -12.44 -8.51
N ALA A 147 -6.84 -12.34 -7.26
CA ALA A 147 -6.73 -11.11 -6.47
C ALA A 147 -5.27 -10.71 -6.25
N LEU A 148 -4.39 -11.67 -5.93
CA LEU A 148 -2.95 -11.43 -5.86
C LEU A 148 -2.38 -10.91 -7.19
N ALA A 149 -2.79 -11.49 -8.33
CA ALA A 149 -2.35 -10.99 -9.63
C ALA A 149 -2.79 -9.55 -9.89
N LEU A 150 -4.04 -9.21 -9.55
CA LEU A 150 -4.56 -7.84 -9.71
C LEU A 150 -3.86 -6.84 -8.78
N LEU A 151 -3.48 -7.26 -7.57
CA LEU A 151 -2.68 -6.47 -6.65
C LEU A 151 -1.27 -6.22 -7.21
N LEU A 152 -0.61 -7.24 -7.77
CA LEU A 152 0.72 -7.10 -8.36
C LEU A 152 0.72 -6.24 -9.62
N GLU A 153 -0.39 -6.23 -10.37
CA GLU A 153 -0.63 -5.29 -11.46
C GLU A 153 -0.82 -3.86 -10.94
N ASP A 154 -1.26 -3.71 -9.69
CA ASP A 154 -1.51 -2.45 -9.00
C ASP A 154 -2.47 -1.52 -9.78
N ASN A 155 -3.54 -2.10 -10.27
CA ASN A 155 -4.52 -1.41 -11.12
C ASN A 155 -5.94 -1.53 -10.55
N VAL A 156 -6.52 -2.73 -10.57
CA VAL A 156 -7.88 -2.99 -10.07
C VAL A 156 -7.88 -3.09 -8.54
N ILE A 157 -6.87 -3.74 -7.97
CA ILE A 157 -6.61 -3.80 -6.53
C ILE A 157 -5.29 -3.06 -6.29
N GLN A 158 -5.35 -1.97 -5.54
CA GLN A 158 -4.18 -1.15 -5.23
C GLN A 158 -3.52 -1.61 -3.92
N SER A 159 -2.22 -1.32 -3.80
CA SER A 159 -1.38 -1.84 -2.71
C SER A 159 -1.49 -1.09 -1.39
N HIS A 160 -2.22 0.04 -1.32
CA HIS A 160 -2.44 0.71 -0.03
C HIS A 160 -3.16 -0.20 0.99
N PRO A 161 -2.84 -0.10 2.31
CA PRO A 161 -3.41 -0.97 3.34
C PRO A 161 -4.84 -0.58 3.74
N TRP A 162 -5.22 0.69 3.58
CA TRP A 162 -6.56 1.20 3.88
C TRP A 162 -7.62 0.74 2.85
N GLY A 163 -8.88 0.99 3.16
CA GLY A 163 -10.00 0.54 2.32
C GLY A 163 -10.19 -0.98 2.30
N LYS A 164 -9.61 -1.69 3.25
CA LYS A 164 -9.61 -3.16 3.31
C LYS A 164 -9.80 -3.67 4.73
N LEU A 165 -10.45 -4.83 4.85
CA LEU A 165 -10.56 -5.57 6.09
C LEU A 165 -9.88 -6.92 5.93
N TYR A 166 -8.96 -7.22 6.84
CA TYR A 166 -8.12 -8.41 6.82
C TYR A 166 -8.37 -9.29 8.04
N LYS A 167 -8.33 -10.61 7.88
CA LYS A 167 -8.17 -11.51 9.04
C LYS A 167 -6.86 -11.20 9.74
N VAL A 168 -6.88 -11.04 11.06
CA VAL A 168 -5.68 -10.72 11.85
C VAL A 168 -4.55 -11.72 11.63
N SER A 169 -4.84 -13.00 11.41
CA SER A 169 -3.85 -14.06 11.16
C SER A 169 -3.03 -13.81 9.88
N PHE A 170 -3.53 -13.04 8.93
CA PHE A 170 -2.81 -12.73 7.71
C PHE A 170 -1.75 -11.65 7.90
N LEU A 171 -2.00 -10.71 8.81
CA LEU A 171 -1.09 -9.59 9.09
C LEU A 171 -0.07 -9.92 10.20
N LYS A 172 -0.43 -10.67 11.23
CA LYS A 172 0.48 -10.97 12.37
C LYS A 172 1.83 -11.59 11.97
N ASN A 173 1.88 -12.31 10.85
CA ASN A 173 3.08 -12.97 10.34
C ASN A 173 3.73 -12.23 9.15
N VAL A 174 3.29 -11.01 8.87
CA VAL A 174 3.82 -10.15 7.81
C VAL A 174 4.27 -8.85 8.44
N ARG A 175 5.43 -8.35 8.02
CA ARG A 175 5.95 -7.07 8.50
C ARG A 175 6.10 -6.09 7.35
N PHE A 176 5.69 -4.86 7.58
CA PHE A 176 6.08 -3.73 6.74
C PHE A 176 7.58 -3.49 6.89
N PRO A 177 8.33 -3.35 5.80
CA PRO A 177 9.78 -3.20 5.85
C PRO A 177 10.19 -1.83 6.42
N GLU A 178 10.95 -1.85 7.51
CA GLU A 178 11.35 -0.64 8.24
C GLU A 178 12.50 0.12 7.56
N ASN A 179 13.14 -0.47 6.58
CA ASN A 179 14.20 0.14 5.77
C ASN A 179 13.69 0.91 4.55
N LEU A 180 12.40 0.86 4.25
CA LEU A 180 11.76 1.62 3.19
C LEU A 180 11.05 2.84 3.77
N LYS A 181 11.34 4.03 3.23
CA LYS A 181 10.65 5.27 3.64
C LYS A 181 9.31 5.47 2.94
N CYS A 182 9.09 4.77 1.83
CA CYS A 182 7.86 4.77 1.04
C CYS A 182 7.76 3.46 0.25
N PHE A 183 6.57 3.14 -0.28
CA PHE A 183 6.25 1.89 -0.99
C PHE A 183 6.36 0.62 -0.11
N GLU A 184 6.30 0.79 1.20
CA GLU A 184 6.26 -0.31 2.18
C GLU A 184 5.00 -1.17 2.01
N ASP A 185 3.90 -0.56 1.63
CA ASP A 185 2.63 -1.19 1.31
C ASP A 185 2.75 -2.10 0.08
N TYR A 186 3.31 -1.58 -1.02
CA TYR A 186 3.55 -2.35 -2.25
C TYR A 186 4.45 -3.56 -2.01
N SER A 187 5.47 -3.42 -1.14
CA SER A 187 6.39 -4.50 -0.80
C SER A 187 5.85 -5.48 0.27
N THR A 188 4.65 -5.22 0.81
CA THR A 188 4.07 -5.99 1.93
C THR A 188 2.79 -6.71 1.55
N LEU A 189 1.82 -6.02 0.93
CA LEU A 189 0.46 -6.55 0.81
C LEU A 189 0.36 -7.79 -0.08
N PHE A 190 1.26 -8.00 -1.02
CA PHE A 190 1.27 -9.25 -1.78
C PHE A 190 1.47 -10.49 -0.88
N LYS A 191 2.21 -10.38 0.23
CA LYS A 191 2.41 -11.45 1.22
C LYS A 191 1.13 -11.74 2.01
N VAL A 192 0.26 -10.74 2.16
CA VAL A 192 -1.05 -10.88 2.80
C VAL A 192 -2.03 -11.53 1.83
N PHE A 193 -2.08 -11.06 0.59
CA PHE A 193 -2.98 -11.58 -0.46
C PHE A 193 -2.64 -13.01 -0.89
N ASP A 194 -1.37 -13.42 -0.81
CA ASP A 194 -0.95 -14.81 -1.10
C ASP A 194 -1.62 -15.85 -0.18
N LYS A 195 -2.04 -15.43 1.03
CA LYS A 195 -2.74 -16.29 1.99
C LYS A 195 -4.25 -16.36 1.75
N ALA A 196 -4.81 -15.44 0.96
CA ALA A 196 -6.24 -15.38 0.73
C ALA A 196 -6.70 -16.42 -0.29
N VAL A 197 -7.77 -17.11 0.03
CA VAL A 197 -8.48 -18.02 -0.89
C VAL A 197 -9.55 -17.26 -1.66
N LYS A 198 -10.21 -16.31 -0.99
CA LYS A 198 -11.29 -15.52 -1.57
C LYS A 198 -11.21 -14.07 -1.13
N VAL A 199 -11.35 -13.16 -2.08
CA VAL A 199 -11.39 -11.71 -1.87
C VAL A 199 -12.71 -11.19 -2.42
N VAL A 200 -13.36 -10.29 -1.70
CA VAL A 200 -14.55 -9.58 -2.19
C VAL A 200 -14.24 -8.09 -2.32
N LYS A 201 -14.65 -7.50 -3.44
CA LYS A 201 -14.47 -6.08 -3.71
C LYS A 201 -15.81 -5.43 -3.97
N SER A 202 -16.20 -4.46 -3.14
CA SER A 202 -17.38 -3.62 -3.31
C SER A 202 -17.14 -2.46 -4.28
N ASN A 203 -18.21 -1.91 -4.78
CA ASN A 203 -18.22 -0.68 -5.56
C ASN A 203 -18.56 0.57 -4.72
N LYS A 204 -18.85 0.41 -3.43
CA LYS A 204 -19.15 1.53 -2.53
C LYS A 204 -17.89 2.32 -2.21
N LYS A 205 -17.98 3.65 -2.30
CA LYS A 205 -16.92 4.58 -1.92
C LYS A 205 -17.17 5.02 -0.48
N LEU A 206 -16.55 4.34 0.48
CA LEU A 206 -16.72 4.61 1.92
C LEU A 206 -15.40 5.05 2.58
N TYR A 207 -14.35 5.22 1.81
CA TYR A 207 -13.07 5.75 2.22
C TYR A 207 -12.79 7.04 1.43
N HIS A 208 -12.40 8.11 2.10
CA HIS A 208 -12.07 9.39 1.48
C HIS A 208 -10.58 9.64 1.63
N TYR A 209 -9.87 9.43 0.53
CA TYR A 209 -8.44 9.66 0.42
C TYR A 209 -8.19 11.13 0.05
N ILE A 210 -7.54 11.86 0.96
CA ILE A 210 -7.25 13.27 0.78
C ILE A 210 -5.87 13.45 0.16
N GLN A 211 -5.83 14.10 -1.00
CA GLN A 211 -4.58 14.39 -1.71
C GLN A 211 -4.01 15.73 -1.25
N HIS A 212 -2.85 15.69 -0.61
CA HIS A 212 -2.08 16.88 -0.24
C HIS A 212 -0.99 17.14 -1.29
N GLU A 213 -0.66 18.41 -1.54
CA GLU A 213 0.42 18.77 -2.48
C GLU A 213 1.76 18.17 -2.04
N ASP A 214 2.03 18.12 -0.73
CA ASP A 214 3.26 17.57 -0.14
C ASP A 214 3.23 16.05 0.08
N SER A 215 2.24 15.34 -0.48
CA SER A 215 2.12 13.89 -0.32
C SER A 215 3.36 13.17 -0.86
N LEU A 216 3.88 12.19 -0.10
CA LEU A 216 5.01 11.33 -0.51
C LEU A 216 4.76 10.62 -1.85
N SER A 217 3.49 10.42 -2.22
CA SER A 217 3.11 9.85 -3.52
C SER A 217 3.46 10.77 -4.70
N HIS A 218 3.62 12.07 -4.46
CA HIS A 218 4.00 13.08 -5.46
C HIS A 218 5.52 13.33 -5.49
N ASP A 219 6.29 12.79 -4.53
CA ASP A 219 7.75 12.92 -4.56
C ASP A 219 8.33 12.15 -5.76
N LEU A 220 8.81 12.92 -6.72
CA LEU A 220 9.42 12.42 -7.95
C LEU A 220 10.94 12.32 -7.85
N SER A 221 11.51 12.43 -6.66
CA SER A 221 12.96 12.42 -6.47
C SER A 221 13.60 11.10 -6.92
N PRO A 222 14.87 11.11 -7.34
CA PRO A 222 15.62 9.89 -7.67
C PRO A 222 15.70 8.92 -6.49
N LYS A 223 15.75 9.44 -5.26
CA LYS A 223 15.82 8.64 -4.03
C LYS A 223 14.51 7.88 -3.80
N THR A 224 13.37 8.56 -3.96
CA THR A 224 12.04 7.93 -3.90
C THR A 224 11.88 6.88 -5.00
N ALA A 225 12.37 7.15 -6.20
CA ALA A 225 12.41 6.16 -7.27
C ALA A 225 13.22 4.92 -6.88
N TYR A 226 14.33 5.08 -6.16
CA TYR A 226 15.12 3.94 -5.69
C TYR A 226 14.41 3.12 -4.60
N TYR A 227 13.68 3.75 -3.69
CA TYR A 227 12.82 2.99 -2.76
C TYR A 227 11.77 2.16 -3.50
N PHE A 228 11.18 2.71 -4.57
CA PHE A 228 10.27 1.94 -5.42
C PHE A 228 10.96 0.76 -6.11
N TYR A 229 12.20 0.95 -6.58
CA TYR A 229 13.01 -0.16 -7.08
C TYR A 229 13.16 -1.27 -6.03
N LEU A 230 13.52 -0.94 -4.79
CA LEU A 230 13.67 -1.94 -3.72
C LEU A 230 12.37 -2.69 -3.46
N ALA A 231 11.24 -1.99 -3.42
CA ALA A 231 9.93 -2.59 -3.25
C ALA A 231 9.57 -3.53 -4.42
N ILE A 232 9.87 -3.14 -5.66
CA ILE A 232 9.67 -3.99 -6.85
C ILE A 232 10.54 -5.25 -6.78
N MET A 233 11.77 -5.16 -6.29
CA MET A 233 12.67 -6.30 -6.15
C MET A 233 12.17 -7.31 -5.11
N GLU A 234 11.52 -6.86 -4.03
CA GLU A 234 10.85 -7.77 -3.07
C GLU A 234 9.70 -8.53 -3.75
N VAL A 235 8.88 -7.85 -4.55
CA VAL A 235 7.81 -8.48 -5.34
C VAL A 235 8.38 -9.49 -6.34
N LEU A 236 9.48 -9.15 -7.02
CA LEU A 236 10.11 -10.05 -7.99
C LEU A 236 10.65 -11.31 -7.32
N LYS A 237 11.36 -11.18 -6.20
CA LYS A 237 11.86 -12.33 -5.41
C LYS A 237 10.71 -13.26 -4.98
N PHE A 238 9.63 -12.68 -4.46
CA PHE A 238 8.44 -13.44 -4.09
C PHE A 238 7.86 -14.17 -5.29
N TRP A 239 7.70 -13.48 -6.41
CA TRP A 239 7.20 -14.07 -7.65
C TRP A 239 8.05 -15.26 -8.13
N GLU A 240 9.36 -15.12 -8.09
CA GLU A 240 10.29 -16.19 -8.50
C GLU A 240 10.21 -17.42 -7.59
N SER A 241 9.98 -17.20 -6.28
CA SER A 241 9.92 -18.27 -5.29
C SER A 241 8.58 -19.04 -5.33
N THR A 242 7.46 -18.35 -5.58
CA THR A 242 6.12 -18.93 -5.46
C THR A 242 5.50 -19.33 -6.79
N LYS A 243 5.93 -18.70 -7.90
CA LYS A 243 5.37 -18.87 -9.25
C LYS A 243 3.82 -18.97 -9.26
N PRO A 244 3.12 -18.04 -8.62
CA PRO A 244 1.74 -18.25 -8.15
C PRO A 244 0.68 -18.37 -9.24
N LEU A 245 0.98 -18.18 -10.56
CA LEU A 245 -0.06 -18.16 -11.60
C LEU A 245 0.39 -18.47 -13.02
N GLY A 246 -0.48 -19.12 -13.79
CA GLY A 246 -0.32 -19.41 -15.20
C GLY A 246 -0.16 -18.21 -16.16
N ASN A 247 -0.41 -16.97 -15.69
CA ASN A 247 -0.24 -15.72 -16.45
C ASN A 247 1.07 -14.97 -16.15
N GLY A 248 2.13 -15.69 -15.81
CA GLY A 248 3.43 -15.14 -15.41
C GLY A 248 4.02 -14.09 -16.35
N GLY A 249 3.75 -14.19 -17.64
CA GLY A 249 4.24 -13.23 -18.63
C GLY A 249 3.72 -11.81 -18.45
N LYS A 250 2.43 -11.62 -18.12
CA LYS A 250 1.83 -10.29 -17.95
C LYS A 250 2.37 -9.60 -16.70
N ILE A 251 2.49 -10.34 -15.60
CA ILE A 251 3.00 -9.80 -14.33
C ILE A 251 4.49 -9.46 -14.47
N LYS A 252 5.29 -10.35 -15.06
CA LYS A 252 6.70 -10.08 -15.36
C LYS A 252 6.87 -8.82 -16.21
N LYS A 253 6.11 -8.68 -17.29
CA LYS A 253 6.13 -7.46 -18.13
C LYS A 253 5.83 -6.20 -17.33
N ASN A 254 4.84 -6.26 -16.42
CA ASN A 254 4.51 -5.12 -15.59
C ASN A 254 5.64 -4.77 -14.60
N ILE A 255 6.23 -5.76 -13.95
CA ILE A 255 7.40 -5.58 -13.07
C ILE A 255 8.55 -4.94 -13.84
N ILE A 256 8.89 -5.46 -15.03
CA ILE A 256 9.96 -4.94 -15.86
C ILE A 256 9.66 -3.50 -16.31
N ARG A 257 8.43 -3.22 -16.73
CA ARG A 257 8.01 -1.87 -17.09
C ARG A 257 8.21 -0.89 -15.92
N LYS A 258 7.83 -1.29 -14.69
CA LYS A 258 8.04 -0.48 -13.49
C LYS A 258 9.54 -0.27 -13.22
N LEU A 259 10.38 -1.30 -13.35
CA LEU A 259 11.84 -1.19 -13.19
C LEU A 259 12.47 -0.25 -14.20
N LEU A 260 12.09 -0.33 -15.48
CA LEU A 260 12.60 0.57 -16.53
C LEU A 260 12.11 2.02 -16.30
N MET A 261 10.90 2.21 -15.81
CA MET A 261 10.38 3.53 -15.44
C MET A 261 11.20 4.15 -14.30
N VAL A 262 11.49 3.38 -13.26
CA VAL A 262 12.35 3.81 -12.13
C VAL A 262 13.73 4.19 -12.62
N LEU A 263 14.36 3.31 -13.42
CA LEU A 263 15.67 3.56 -13.99
C LEU A 263 15.70 4.87 -14.81
N LYS A 264 14.73 5.04 -15.72
CA LYS A 264 14.59 6.25 -16.52
C LYS A 264 14.50 7.50 -15.65
N ARG A 265 13.75 7.44 -14.56
CA ARG A 265 13.59 8.54 -13.61
C ARG A 265 14.91 8.90 -12.92
N ILE A 266 15.65 7.90 -12.43
CA ILE A 266 16.94 8.10 -11.78
C ILE A 266 17.93 8.70 -12.78
N LEU A 267 18.05 8.14 -13.98
CA LEU A 267 19.03 8.57 -14.97
C LEU A 267 18.76 9.98 -15.51
N ARG A 268 17.49 10.41 -15.61
CA ARG A 268 17.13 11.76 -16.07
C ARG A 268 17.38 12.83 -15.02
N ASN A 269 17.31 12.49 -13.74
CA ASN A 269 17.34 13.46 -12.65
C ASN A 269 18.63 13.39 -11.80
N THR A 270 19.65 12.63 -12.26
CA THR A 270 20.94 12.52 -11.56
C THR A 270 22.10 12.68 -12.55
N ARG A 271 23.19 13.28 -12.08
CA ARG A 271 24.47 13.28 -12.81
C ARG A 271 25.08 11.89 -12.85
N LYS A 272 26.10 11.69 -13.69
CA LYS A 272 26.70 10.35 -13.90
C LYS A 272 27.26 9.77 -12.60
N GLU A 273 27.90 10.60 -11.78
CA GLU A 273 28.56 10.20 -10.52
C GLU A 273 27.58 10.05 -9.35
N GLU A 274 26.43 10.70 -9.43
CA GLU A 274 25.41 10.65 -8.39
C GLU A 274 24.70 9.30 -8.40
N MET A 275 24.37 8.76 -7.22
CA MET A 275 23.67 7.49 -7.06
C MET A 275 24.35 6.34 -7.83
N PHE A 276 25.67 6.30 -7.83
CA PHE A 276 26.43 5.28 -8.57
C PHE A 276 26.09 3.86 -8.08
N THR A 277 26.06 3.66 -6.77
CA THR A 277 25.75 2.36 -6.16
C THR A 277 24.34 1.92 -6.51
N GLU A 278 23.36 2.82 -6.44
CA GLU A 278 21.96 2.54 -6.76
C GLU A 278 21.79 2.18 -8.24
N LYS A 279 22.44 2.92 -9.14
CA LYS A 279 22.46 2.63 -10.58
C LYS A 279 23.07 1.25 -10.87
N GLU A 280 24.16 0.92 -10.19
CA GLU A 280 24.81 -0.39 -10.35
C GLU A 280 23.94 -1.53 -9.79
N ASN A 281 23.28 -1.34 -8.66
CA ASN A 281 22.34 -2.31 -8.10
C ASN A 281 21.20 -2.60 -9.09
N ILE A 282 20.63 -1.57 -9.71
CA ILE A 282 19.61 -1.73 -10.75
C ILE A 282 20.18 -2.48 -11.96
N ARG A 283 21.38 -2.14 -12.40
CA ARG A 283 22.06 -2.79 -13.51
C ARG A 283 22.27 -4.28 -13.24
N GLN A 284 22.74 -4.64 -12.05
CA GLN A 284 22.95 -6.05 -11.67
C GLN A 284 21.64 -6.82 -11.59
N SER A 285 20.55 -6.20 -11.13
CA SER A 285 19.23 -6.88 -11.15
C SER A 285 18.76 -7.23 -12.57
N PHE A 286 19.15 -6.45 -13.58
CA PHE A 286 18.82 -6.73 -14.97
C PHE A 286 19.50 -7.97 -15.51
N LYS A 287 20.65 -8.38 -14.94
CA LYS A 287 21.32 -9.62 -15.30
C LYS A 287 20.41 -10.85 -15.08
N SER A 288 19.71 -10.91 -13.96
CA SER A 288 18.75 -11.98 -13.68
C SER A 288 17.57 -11.95 -14.65
N LEU A 289 17.08 -10.76 -15.01
CA LEU A 289 15.98 -10.61 -15.95
C LEU A 289 16.32 -11.08 -17.36
N LEU A 290 17.58 -10.97 -17.77
CA LEU A 290 18.06 -11.45 -19.09
C LEU A 290 18.07 -12.99 -19.22
N THR A 291 17.93 -13.72 -18.12
CA THR A 291 17.79 -15.19 -18.14
C THR A 291 16.37 -15.65 -18.52
N TYR A 292 15.39 -14.75 -18.51
CA TYR A 292 14.02 -15.11 -18.88
C TYR A 292 13.84 -15.21 -20.40
N PRO A 293 12.95 -16.09 -20.87
CA PRO A 293 12.61 -16.16 -22.29
C PRO A 293 12.06 -14.84 -22.81
N VAL A 294 12.47 -14.45 -24.02
CA VAL A 294 12.01 -13.19 -24.64
C VAL A 294 10.49 -13.10 -24.75
N LYS A 295 9.79 -14.23 -24.97
CA LYS A 295 8.32 -14.29 -24.99
C LYS A 295 7.66 -13.86 -23.68
N ASP A 296 8.33 -14.09 -22.53
CA ASP A 296 7.82 -13.76 -21.20
C ASP A 296 8.03 -12.27 -20.85
N ILE A 297 9.07 -11.67 -21.41
CA ILE A 297 9.45 -10.27 -21.19
C ILE A 297 8.86 -9.36 -22.26
N GLY A 298 8.92 -9.79 -23.51
CA GLY A 298 8.66 -8.99 -24.71
C GLY A 298 9.96 -8.47 -25.34
N VAL A 299 9.97 -8.44 -26.67
CA VAL A 299 11.18 -8.11 -27.47
C VAL A 299 11.72 -6.72 -27.10
N GLU A 300 10.84 -5.72 -27.01
CA GLU A 300 11.20 -4.34 -26.68
C GLU A 300 11.90 -4.24 -25.32
N TYR A 301 11.29 -4.79 -24.27
CA TYR A 301 11.85 -4.76 -22.91
C TYR A 301 13.15 -5.53 -22.80
N TYR A 302 13.23 -6.69 -23.47
CA TYR A 302 14.47 -7.47 -23.52
C TYR A 302 15.62 -6.68 -24.15
N PHE A 303 15.33 -5.97 -25.25
CA PHE A 303 16.32 -5.10 -25.91
C PHE A 303 16.76 -3.94 -24.99
N LEU A 304 15.82 -3.24 -24.34
CA LEU A 304 16.12 -2.12 -23.43
C LEU A 304 16.94 -2.58 -22.22
N ILE A 305 16.62 -3.74 -21.64
CA ILE A 305 17.38 -4.33 -20.54
C ILE A 305 18.80 -4.66 -20.97
N ARG A 306 18.99 -5.31 -22.12
CA ARG A 306 20.32 -5.59 -22.68
C ARG A 306 21.10 -4.33 -22.96
N LEU A 307 20.46 -3.34 -23.56
CA LEU A 307 21.10 -2.07 -23.87
C LEU A 307 21.63 -1.40 -22.61
N TYR A 308 20.84 -1.31 -21.55
CA TYR A 308 21.31 -0.74 -20.29
C TYR A 308 22.37 -1.60 -19.60
N TYR A 309 22.21 -2.92 -19.60
CA TYR A 309 23.15 -3.83 -18.94
C TYR A 309 24.54 -3.78 -19.56
N TYR A 310 24.63 -3.83 -20.88
CA TYR A 310 25.92 -3.85 -21.59
C TYR A 310 26.44 -2.48 -21.98
N TYR A 311 25.56 -1.50 -22.23
CA TYR A 311 25.89 -0.19 -22.74
C TYR A 311 25.14 0.93 -22.00
N PRO A 312 25.40 1.13 -20.69
CA PRO A 312 24.61 2.07 -19.88
C PRO A 312 24.71 3.53 -20.36
N ASP A 313 25.86 3.97 -20.84
CA ASP A 313 26.06 5.34 -21.39
C ASP A 313 25.23 5.55 -22.68
N LEU A 314 25.14 4.53 -23.53
CA LEU A 314 24.33 4.59 -24.74
C LEU A 314 22.83 4.63 -24.42
N TYR A 315 22.40 3.82 -23.46
CA TYR A 315 21.01 3.83 -22.98
C TYR A 315 20.65 5.21 -22.41
N THR A 316 21.53 5.77 -21.55
CA THR A 316 21.31 7.10 -20.95
C THR A 316 21.16 8.18 -22.02
N LYS A 317 22.02 8.18 -23.06
CA LYS A 317 21.91 9.11 -24.19
C LYS A 317 20.59 8.95 -24.96
N LEU A 318 20.09 7.72 -25.10
CA LEU A 318 18.85 7.41 -25.82
C LEU A 318 17.62 7.97 -25.08
N ILE A 319 17.58 7.85 -23.74
CA ILE A 319 16.43 8.29 -22.94
C ILE A 319 16.45 9.77 -22.57
N SER A 320 17.61 10.46 -22.74
CA SER A 320 17.76 11.90 -22.48
C SER A 320 17.26 12.77 -23.64
N ARG A 321 16.94 12.14 -24.75
CA ARG A 321 16.28 12.76 -25.91
C ARG A 321 14.75 12.61 -25.78
#